data_17e0731f0619fbeab9a2ff68dc4a753e
#
_entry.id   17e0731f0619fbeab9a2ff68dc4a753e
#
_cell.length_a   1.000
_cell.length_b   1.000
_cell.length_c   1.000
_cell.angle_alpha   90.00
_cell.angle_beta   90.00
_cell.angle_gamma   90.00
#
_symmetry.space_group_name_H-M   'P 1'
#
loop_
_entity.id
_entity.type
_entity.pdbx_description
1 polymer ?
#
loop_
_entity_poly.entity_id
_entity_poly.type
_entity_poly.pdbx_seq_one_letter_code
_entity_poly.pdbx_strand_id
1 'polypeptide(L)'
;MPVTFKQVLNTVLAALILTTTSIYAEPEWVDATHLFEEELREVVSTVERETLKQQAARFRTEQADRKPYEVGDVETFWTKNIVENAFEQTKAVVKAVGKHCYIFLEEGKNISPEAIEKVRKTFDEVIYPTNTTNFGSEWKPGIDGDERITLLMFDIKDGYNGSGGFVGGYFYAADSYLQEKLPEHIKSNEREMFYLDINPSDPGSDRYSSTIAHEFQHMIHFNQDPSEYTWVNEACSQIAPYLCGFGHANQVQAFMRTPDNSLTAWSKEQMLANYGQVYLWNYYIMSNYIGEKPEARAAFFRKLVASSKQGVAGYVEALSGLSQDFTTSFDRFCITNFINDNRLGSNGNYAYDKSLARFKLPVSETLTVLPAEVAGEVFLWSADAVKIDLSRSRSELEISFSGLLGKFGEDLYNSFTVVLIMGNSRGQTAPKISYMSIDKLSSKLQGGKLTAMADENFDTATLIIIAQAPEEVDDRLYAKAKSLPYTVKIIDKGAQVVAADTSVDVKPMIAAYAEAAASLDAGNEAAVMIAMNSISAAAGTITRTVSAELSLGNSASLDTLSQMLENGEIEADNIRPILRQLADVAQFNAEASSSDALRQKAQQFRAY
;
A
#
# COMPACT_ATOMS: atom_id res chain seq x y z
N MET A 1 -12.03 12.15 36.43
CA MET A 1 -11.70 13.07 35.31
C MET A 1 -12.73 12.76 34.23
N PRO A 2 -13.45 13.72 33.68
CA PRO A 2 -14.41 13.43 32.60
C PRO A 2 -13.63 13.02 31.35
N VAL A 3 -13.98 11.85 30.83
CA VAL A 3 -13.44 11.35 29.54
C VAL A 3 -14.00 12.26 28.46
N THR A 4 -13.14 12.83 27.64
CA THR A 4 -13.58 13.74 26.57
C THR A 4 -14.24 12.95 25.43
N PHE A 5 -15.25 13.53 24.78
CA PHE A 5 -15.99 12.97 23.65
C PHE A 5 -15.05 12.42 22.54
N LYS A 6 -13.93 13.09 22.32
CA LYS A 6 -12.88 12.66 21.37
C LYS A 6 -12.19 11.35 21.78
N GLN A 7 -12.01 11.12 23.07
CA GLN A 7 -11.45 9.86 23.57
C GLN A 7 -12.46 8.72 23.43
N VAL A 8 -13.74 8.99 23.70
CA VAL A 8 -14.82 8.01 23.51
C VAL A 8 -15.02 7.71 22.02
N LEU A 9 -15.01 8.71 21.14
CA LEU A 9 -15.15 8.53 19.69
C LEU A 9 -13.98 7.71 19.11
N ASN A 10 -12.75 8.00 19.51
CA ASN A 10 -11.59 7.23 19.07
C ASN A 10 -11.58 5.80 19.64
N THR A 11 -12.06 5.61 20.87
CA THR A 11 -12.17 4.27 21.48
C THR A 11 -13.32 3.47 20.86
N VAL A 12 -14.43 4.11 20.54
CA VAL A 12 -15.57 3.47 19.87
C VAL A 12 -15.27 3.17 18.40
N LEU A 13 -14.57 4.07 17.68
CA LEU A 13 -14.10 3.78 16.31
C LEU A 13 -13.06 2.64 16.30
N ALA A 14 -12.14 2.64 17.24
CA ALA A 14 -11.18 1.54 17.40
C ALA A 14 -11.89 0.22 17.81
N ALA A 15 -12.88 0.27 18.67
CA ALA A 15 -13.66 -0.91 19.07
C ALA A 15 -14.57 -1.42 17.94
N LEU A 16 -15.15 -0.55 17.11
CA LEU A 16 -15.97 -0.94 15.95
C LEU A 16 -15.14 -1.59 14.84
N ILE A 17 -13.90 -1.16 14.64
CA ILE A 17 -12.96 -1.81 13.73
C ILE A 17 -12.53 -3.18 14.29
N LEU A 18 -12.49 -3.34 15.61
CA LEU A 18 -12.07 -4.58 16.29
C LEU A 18 -13.18 -5.64 16.46
N THR A 19 -14.47 -5.28 16.39
CA THR A 19 -15.55 -6.24 16.71
C THR A 19 -16.22 -6.91 15.51
N THR A 20 -15.93 -6.52 14.27
CA THR A 20 -16.60 -7.10 13.10
C THR A 20 -15.75 -8.11 12.30
N THR A 21 -14.51 -8.40 12.71
CA THR A 21 -13.61 -9.32 11.96
C THR A 21 -12.89 -10.36 12.80
N SER A 22 -13.27 -10.57 14.06
CA SER A 22 -12.53 -11.51 14.92
C SER A 22 -13.22 -12.86 15.08
N ILE A 23 -13.37 -13.62 13.99
CA ILE A 23 -13.50 -15.08 14.06
C ILE A 23 -12.55 -15.65 13.00
N TYR A 24 -11.34 -16.09 13.43
CA TYR A 24 -10.36 -16.84 12.65
C TYR A 24 -9.63 -16.11 11.50
N ALA A 25 -9.21 -14.87 11.66
CA ALA A 25 -8.09 -14.37 10.87
C ALA A 25 -6.79 -14.95 11.47
N GLU A 26 -6.03 -15.71 10.68
CA GLU A 26 -4.68 -16.08 11.07
C GLU A 26 -3.86 -14.80 11.35
N PRO A 27 -2.94 -14.82 12.34
CA PRO A 27 -2.08 -13.65 12.61
C PRO A 27 -1.39 -13.18 11.33
N GLU A 28 -1.46 -11.88 11.06
CA GLU A 28 -0.77 -11.30 9.90
C GLU A 28 0.73 -11.24 10.20
N TRP A 29 1.55 -11.78 9.31
CA TRP A 29 3.00 -11.71 9.45
C TRP A 29 3.59 -10.59 8.60
N VAL A 30 4.68 -10.01 9.07
CA VAL A 30 5.50 -9.03 8.36
C VAL A 30 6.94 -9.52 8.30
N ASP A 31 7.67 -9.09 7.29
CA ASP A 31 9.12 -9.14 7.26
C ASP A 31 9.69 -7.98 8.09
N ALA A 32 10.86 -8.19 8.71
CA ALA A 32 11.55 -7.14 9.47
C ALA A 32 12.83 -6.63 8.78
N THR A 33 13.18 -7.09 7.60
CA THR A 33 14.40 -6.70 6.86
C THR A 33 14.48 -5.18 6.70
N HIS A 34 13.37 -4.53 6.36
CA HIS A 34 13.29 -3.07 6.21
C HIS A 34 13.53 -2.29 7.52
N LEU A 35 13.37 -2.90 8.70
CA LEU A 35 13.65 -2.24 9.98
C LEU A 35 15.15 -1.98 10.17
N PHE A 36 16.00 -2.69 9.45
CA PHE A 36 17.46 -2.63 9.56
C PHE A 36 18.11 -1.77 8.46
N GLU A 37 17.32 -1.09 7.63
CA GLU A 37 17.87 -0.30 6.51
C GLU A 37 18.77 0.86 6.95
N GLU A 38 18.48 1.51 8.07
CA GLU A 38 19.35 2.58 8.57
C GLU A 38 20.73 2.03 8.96
N GLU A 39 20.76 0.88 9.65
CA GLU A 39 22.00 0.18 9.99
C GLU A 39 22.73 -0.27 8.72
N LEU A 40 22.00 -0.79 7.74
CA LEU A 40 22.56 -1.19 6.45
C LEU A 40 23.17 0.00 5.69
N ARG A 41 22.49 1.15 5.63
CA ARG A 41 23.02 2.36 4.99
C ARG A 41 24.31 2.83 5.67
N GLU A 42 24.38 2.77 7.00
CA GLU A 42 25.61 3.07 7.73
C GLU A 42 26.73 2.11 7.32
N VAL A 43 26.47 0.81 7.28
CA VAL A 43 27.44 -0.21 6.90
C VAL A 43 27.91 -0.02 5.45
N VAL A 44 26.99 0.13 4.50
CA VAL A 44 27.31 0.31 3.07
C VAL A 44 28.10 1.60 2.84
N SER A 45 27.84 2.66 3.61
CA SER A 45 28.58 3.93 3.49
C SER A 45 30.00 3.86 4.04
N THR A 46 30.27 2.94 4.96
CA THR A 46 31.58 2.83 5.64
C THR A 46 32.50 1.77 5.04
N VAL A 47 31.94 0.74 4.38
CA VAL A 47 32.70 -0.37 3.83
C VAL A 47 32.39 -0.56 2.34
N GLU A 48 33.35 -0.15 1.50
CA GLU A 48 33.24 -0.37 0.06
C GLU A 48 33.21 -1.87 -0.27
N ARG A 49 32.23 -2.31 -1.07
CA ARG A 49 31.94 -3.72 -1.34
C ARG A 49 33.07 -4.50 -1.99
N GLU A 50 33.82 -3.89 -2.93
CA GLU A 50 34.98 -4.54 -3.54
C GLU A 50 36.11 -4.75 -2.53
N THR A 51 36.27 -3.81 -1.60
CA THR A 51 37.19 -3.94 -0.47
C THR A 51 36.75 -5.09 0.44
N LEU A 52 35.44 -5.22 0.70
CA LEU A 52 34.88 -6.33 1.46
C LEU A 52 35.17 -7.68 0.82
N LYS A 53 34.96 -7.83 -0.50
CA LYS A 53 35.24 -9.08 -1.24
C LYS A 53 36.72 -9.46 -1.18
N GLN A 54 37.63 -8.49 -1.24
CA GLN A 54 39.07 -8.73 -1.09
C GLN A 54 39.44 -9.16 0.32
N GLN A 55 38.84 -8.55 1.34
CA GLN A 55 39.05 -8.90 2.74
C GLN A 55 38.51 -10.30 3.07
N ALA A 56 37.33 -10.62 2.56
CA ALA A 56 36.75 -11.94 2.68
C ALA A 56 37.63 -13.04 2.07
N ALA A 57 38.32 -12.76 0.95
CA ALA A 57 39.29 -13.72 0.37
C ALA A 57 40.46 -14.02 1.31
N ARG A 58 40.95 -13.03 2.08
CA ARG A 58 41.97 -13.23 3.13
C ARG A 58 41.40 -14.00 4.31
N PHE A 59 40.23 -13.59 4.81
CA PHE A 59 39.52 -14.24 5.91
C PHE A 59 39.30 -15.72 5.64
N ARG A 60 38.87 -16.09 4.44
CA ARG A 60 38.72 -17.50 4.00
C ARG A 60 40.03 -18.27 4.04
N THR A 61 41.14 -17.63 3.67
CA THR A 61 42.45 -18.27 3.73
C THR A 61 42.84 -18.60 5.18
N GLU A 62 42.50 -17.71 6.10
CA GLU A 62 42.73 -17.89 7.54
C GLU A 62 41.78 -18.93 8.16
N GLN A 63 40.60 -19.11 7.58
CA GLN A 63 39.56 -20.09 7.97
C GLN A 63 39.61 -21.40 7.16
N ALA A 64 40.66 -21.61 6.36
CA ALA A 64 40.75 -22.77 5.45
C ALA A 64 40.62 -24.15 6.14
N ASP A 65 40.83 -24.22 7.44
CA ASP A 65 40.66 -25.43 8.25
C ASP A 65 39.28 -25.59 8.88
N ARG A 66 38.33 -24.66 8.63
CA ARG A 66 36.96 -24.76 9.14
C ARG A 66 36.26 -25.94 8.52
N LYS A 67 35.82 -26.87 9.36
CA LYS A 67 35.03 -28.01 8.90
C LYS A 67 33.58 -27.61 8.66
N PRO A 68 32.93 -28.16 7.63
CA PRO A 68 31.48 -28.01 7.47
C PRO A 68 30.76 -28.50 8.73
N TYR A 69 29.65 -27.87 9.05
CA TYR A 69 28.80 -28.28 10.16
C TYR A 69 28.18 -29.65 9.95
N GLU A 70 28.06 -30.41 11.03
CA GLU A 70 27.38 -31.70 11.09
C GLU A 70 26.14 -31.59 12.00
N VAL A 71 25.16 -32.50 11.80
CA VAL A 71 23.96 -32.54 12.64
C VAL A 71 24.37 -32.79 14.11
N GLY A 72 23.90 -31.89 14.98
CA GLY A 72 24.23 -31.89 16.40
C GLY A 72 25.27 -30.86 16.82
N ASP A 73 25.98 -30.26 15.88
CA ASP A 73 26.88 -29.14 16.17
C ASP A 73 26.11 -27.96 16.78
N VAL A 74 26.75 -27.24 17.69
CA VAL A 74 26.18 -26.08 18.40
C VAL A 74 26.95 -24.84 18.05
N GLU A 75 26.22 -23.77 17.74
CA GLU A 75 26.78 -22.44 17.45
C GLU A 75 26.05 -21.37 18.25
N THR A 76 26.68 -20.22 18.46
CA THR A 76 26.10 -19.06 19.12
C THR A 76 25.99 -17.93 18.13
N PHE A 77 24.79 -17.43 17.92
CA PHE A 77 24.47 -16.38 16.96
C PHE A 77 24.12 -15.07 17.66
N TRP A 78 24.50 -13.94 17.08
CA TRP A 78 23.90 -12.68 17.39
C TRP A 78 22.51 -12.61 16.74
N THR A 79 21.51 -12.34 17.55
CA THR A 79 20.10 -12.17 17.11
C THR A 79 19.58 -10.82 17.60
N LYS A 80 18.62 -10.25 16.87
CA LYS A 80 18.02 -8.96 17.23
C LYS A 80 16.77 -9.18 18.07
N ASN A 81 16.73 -8.57 19.27
CA ASN A 81 15.50 -8.32 20.00
C ASN A 81 14.84 -7.07 19.43
N ILE A 82 13.76 -7.25 18.68
CA ILE A 82 13.10 -6.16 17.93
C ILE A 82 12.43 -5.17 18.88
N VAL A 83 11.85 -5.67 19.99
CA VAL A 83 11.17 -4.82 20.98
C VAL A 83 12.14 -3.89 21.68
N GLU A 84 13.29 -4.42 22.10
CA GLU A 84 14.31 -3.66 22.84
C GLU A 84 15.32 -2.96 21.92
N ASN A 85 15.25 -3.24 20.62
CA ASN A 85 16.23 -2.80 19.61
C ASN A 85 17.68 -3.11 20.03
N ALA A 86 17.92 -4.31 20.53
CA ALA A 86 19.21 -4.73 21.08
C ALA A 86 19.65 -6.09 20.51
N PHE A 87 20.97 -6.31 20.46
CA PHE A 87 21.50 -7.62 20.09
C PHE A 87 21.62 -8.52 21.32
N GLU A 88 21.26 -9.77 21.13
CA GLU A 88 21.37 -10.86 22.12
C GLU A 88 22.12 -12.05 21.52
N GLN A 89 22.57 -12.96 22.35
CA GLN A 89 23.20 -14.21 21.91
C GLN A 89 22.23 -15.37 22.02
N THR A 90 21.96 -16.03 20.89
CA THR A 90 21.11 -17.22 20.80
C THR A 90 21.95 -18.44 20.45
N LYS A 91 21.92 -19.46 21.31
CA LYS A 91 22.53 -20.75 20.98
C LYS A 91 21.58 -21.58 20.12
N ALA A 92 22.11 -22.18 19.07
CA ALA A 92 21.33 -23.05 18.20
C ALA A 92 22.11 -24.31 17.81
N VAL A 93 21.36 -25.35 17.50
CA VAL A 93 21.87 -26.68 17.16
C VAL A 93 21.54 -27.01 15.72
N VAL A 94 22.50 -27.51 14.95
CA VAL A 94 22.27 -27.99 13.58
C VAL A 94 21.29 -29.17 13.62
N LYS A 95 20.15 -29.03 12.98
CA LYS A 95 19.11 -30.07 12.87
C LYS A 95 19.13 -30.78 11.53
N ALA A 96 19.55 -30.08 10.47
CA ALA A 96 19.70 -30.67 9.14
C ALA A 96 20.81 -29.98 8.35
N VAL A 97 21.43 -30.75 7.46
CA VAL A 97 22.41 -30.28 6.48
C VAL A 97 21.87 -30.59 5.10
N GLY A 98 21.62 -29.55 4.33
CA GLY A 98 21.18 -29.63 2.95
C GLY A 98 22.32 -29.48 1.95
N LYS A 99 21.97 -29.50 0.68
CA LYS A 99 22.90 -29.18 -0.41
C LYS A 99 23.32 -27.71 -0.37
N HIS A 100 22.34 -26.83 -0.11
CA HIS A 100 22.47 -25.38 -0.17
C HIS A 100 22.26 -24.69 1.19
N CYS A 101 21.94 -25.43 2.26
CA CYS A 101 21.67 -24.83 3.56
C CYS A 101 22.13 -25.67 4.74
N TYR A 102 22.31 -24.96 5.88
CA TYR A 102 22.27 -25.51 7.22
C TYR A 102 20.99 -25.05 7.90
N ILE A 103 20.30 -25.95 8.59
CA ILE A 103 19.15 -25.59 9.42
C ILE A 103 19.58 -25.66 10.88
N PHE A 104 19.64 -24.50 11.51
CA PHE A 104 19.87 -24.34 12.94
C PHE A 104 18.55 -24.10 13.66
N LEU A 105 18.37 -24.73 14.79
CA LEU A 105 17.22 -24.52 15.68
C LEU A 105 17.71 -24.07 17.05
N GLU A 106 17.11 -23.00 17.59
CA GLU A 106 17.39 -22.51 18.94
C GLU A 106 17.40 -23.64 19.97
N GLU A 107 18.41 -23.64 20.83
CA GLU A 107 18.59 -24.66 21.86
C GLU A 107 17.38 -24.69 22.80
N GLY A 108 16.89 -25.88 23.11
CA GLY A 108 15.71 -26.07 23.95
C GLY A 108 14.37 -25.99 23.26
N LYS A 109 14.31 -25.49 22.00
CA LYS A 109 13.09 -25.54 21.20
C LYS A 109 12.92 -26.87 20.52
N ASN A 110 11.67 -27.22 20.23
CA ASN A 110 11.34 -28.53 19.65
C ASN A 110 10.46 -28.38 18.41
N ILE A 111 10.99 -28.76 17.27
CA ILE A 111 10.31 -28.87 15.98
C ILE A 111 10.41 -30.29 15.50
N SER A 112 9.36 -30.85 14.91
CA SER A 112 9.38 -32.24 14.46
C SER A 112 10.46 -32.47 13.39
N PRO A 113 11.13 -33.64 13.40
CA PRO A 113 12.11 -33.98 12.36
C PRO A 113 11.53 -33.92 10.95
N GLU A 114 10.26 -34.24 10.78
CA GLU A 114 9.54 -34.17 9.51
C GLU A 114 9.40 -32.75 9.00
N ALA A 115 9.10 -31.79 9.91
CA ALA A 115 9.02 -30.38 9.54
C ALA A 115 10.40 -29.81 9.16
N ILE A 116 11.43 -30.13 9.92
CA ILE A 116 12.82 -29.75 9.60
C ILE A 116 13.24 -30.30 8.23
N GLU A 117 12.98 -31.59 7.96
CA GLU A 117 13.32 -32.22 6.69
C GLU A 117 12.50 -31.61 5.52
N LYS A 118 11.22 -31.26 5.76
CA LYS A 118 10.41 -30.54 4.75
C LYS A 118 11.02 -29.17 4.42
N VAL A 119 11.42 -28.38 5.43
CA VAL A 119 12.09 -27.08 5.24
C VAL A 119 13.37 -27.28 4.42
N ARG A 120 14.26 -28.18 4.83
CA ARG A 120 15.50 -28.47 4.11
C ARG A 120 15.25 -28.83 2.65
N LYS A 121 14.35 -29.79 2.42
CA LYS A 121 14.04 -30.28 1.08
C LYS A 121 13.41 -29.18 0.21
N THR A 122 12.45 -28.42 0.75
CA THR A 122 11.80 -27.34 0.02
C THR A 122 12.81 -26.25 -0.33
N PHE A 123 13.74 -25.92 0.57
CA PHE A 123 14.80 -24.96 0.26
C PHE A 123 15.70 -25.46 -0.87
N ASP A 124 16.25 -26.66 -0.75
CA ASP A 124 17.21 -27.21 -1.71
C ASP A 124 16.60 -27.48 -3.10
N GLU A 125 15.35 -27.96 -3.15
CA GLU A 125 14.76 -28.47 -4.39
C GLU A 125 13.80 -27.46 -5.08
N VAL A 126 13.27 -26.49 -4.35
CA VAL A 126 12.29 -25.54 -4.88
C VAL A 126 12.78 -24.10 -4.76
N ILE A 127 13.04 -23.62 -3.52
CA ILE A 127 13.30 -22.20 -3.27
C ILE A 127 14.63 -21.77 -3.89
N TYR A 128 15.71 -22.47 -3.55
CA TYR A 128 17.04 -22.13 -4.00
C TYR A 128 17.15 -22.08 -5.55
N PRO A 129 16.76 -23.12 -6.31
CA PRO A 129 16.84 -23.09 -7.77
C PRO A 129 15.87 -22.07 -8.39
N THR A 130 14.69 -21.86 -7.80
CA THR A 130 13.73 -20.88 -8.35
C THR A 130 14.23 -19.46 -8.17
N ASN A 131 14.64 -19.07 -6.97
CA ASN A 131 15.12 -17.73 -6.69
C ASN A 131 16.41 -17.41 -7.46
N THR A 132 17.37 -18.33 -7.47
CA THR A 132 18.62 -18.12 -8.23
C THR A 132 18.38 -18.06 -9.74
N THR A 133 17.39 -18.78 -10.26
CA THR A 133 17.01 -18.70 -11.68
C THR A 133 16.40 -17.34 -12.02
N ASN A 134 15.53 -16.83 -11.18
CA ASN A 134 14.77 -15.61 -11.49
C ASN A 134 15.50 -14.31 -11.11
N PHE A 135 16.27 -14.30 -10.00
CA PHE A 135 16.82 -13.05 -9.45
C PHE A 135 18.35 -12.95 -9.50
N GLY A 136 19.06 -14.01 -9.81
CA GLY A 136 20.53 -14.07 -9.73
C GLY A 136 20.97 -14.87 -8.51
N SER A 137 22.19 -14.65 -8.03
CA SER A 137 22.73 -15.43 -6.92
C SER A 137 23.04 -14.54 -5.70
N GLU A 138 23.00 -15.15 -4.56
CA GLU A 138 23.66 -14.70 -3.35
C GLU A 138 25.17 -14.59 -3.55
N TRP A 139 25.88 -14.01 -2.60
CA TRP A 139 27.34 -13.97 -2.64
C TRP A 139 27.95 -15.35 -2.38
N LYS A 140 28.71 -15.88 -3.34
CA LYS A 140 29.36 -17.19 -3.25
C LYS A 140 30.88 -17.10 -3.39
N PRO A 141 31.59 -17.87 -2.60
CA PRO A 141 31.17 -18.76 -1.51
C PRO A 141 30.83 -18.04 -0.20
N GLY A 142 30.55 -16.75 -0.21
CA GLY A 142 30.24 -15.95 0.94
C GLY A 142 31.46 -15.45 1.71
N ILE A 143 31.21 -14.78 2.82
CA ILE A 143 32.25 -14.21 3.66
C ILE A 143 33.04 -15.29 4.40
N ASP A 144 32.36 -16.36 4.87
CA ASP A 144 32.95 -17.45 5.61
C ASP A 144 33.55 -18.56 4.72
N GLY A 145 33.31 -18.51 3.41
CA GLY A 145 33.81 -19.48 2.46
C GLY A 145 33.01 -20.77 2.36
N ASP A 146 31.90 -20.92 3.07
CA ASP A 146 30.95 -22.02 2.90
C ASP A 146 29.85 -21.59 1.91
N GLU A 147 29.55 -22.46 0.94
CA GLU A 147 28.50 -22.18 -0.04
C GLU A 147 27.07 -22.41 0.49
N ARG A 148 26.95 -22.90 1.71
CA ARG A 148 25.64 -23.15 2.34
C ARG A 148 25.18 -21.96 3.15
N ILE A 149 23.92 -21.66 2.98
CA ILE A 149 23.23 -20.58 3.69
C ILE A 149 22.75 -21.10 5.04
N THR A 150 22.97 -20.34 6.09
CA THR A 150 22.44 -20.64 7.42
C THR A 150 21.00 -20.17 7.57
N LEU A 151 20.07 -21.09 7.79
CA LEU A 151 18.69 -20.82 8.16
C LEU A 151 18.58 -20.97 9.69
N LEU A 152 18.49 -19.84 10.40
CA LEU A 152 18.36 -19.83 11.86
C LEU A 152 16.88 -19.76 12.25
N MET A 153 16.38 -20.87 12.80
CA MET A 153 15.01 -21.01 13.31
C MET A 153 15.02 -20.74 14.82
N PHE A 154 14.37 -19.66 15.26
CA PHE A 154 14.34 -19.27 16.67
C PHE A 154 13.09 -18.45 16.99
N ASP A 155 12.83 -18.21 18.27
CA ASP A 155 11.71 -17.40 18.75
C ASP A 155 12.08 -15.92 18.66
N ILE A 156 11.63 -15.25 17.58
CA ILE A 156 11.93 -13.83 17.34
C ILE A 156 11.23 -12.99 18.42
N LYS A 157 12.02 -12.14 19.09
CA LYS A 157 11.50 -11.25 20.14
C LYS A 157 10.91 -9.98 19.53
N ASP A 158 9.74 -10.12 18.92
CA ASP A 158 8.99 -9.05 18.24
C ASP A 158 7.84 -8.47 19.09
N GLY A 159 7.60 -9.03 20.30
CA GLY A 159 6.51 -8.64 21.19
C GLY A 159 5.21 -9.39 20.96
N TYR A 160 5.17 -10.39 20.07
CA TYR A 160 3.99 -11.22 19.87
C TYR A 160 3.55 -11.92 21.16
N ASN A 161 2.28 -11.74 21.51
CA ASN A 161 1.69 -12.24 22.77
C ASN A 161 0.45 -13.12 22.56
N GLY A 162 0.29 -13.68 21.35
CA GLY A 162 -0.87 -14.52 21.00
C GLY A 162 -1.95 -13.77 20.20
N SER A 163 -1.77 -12.48 19.91
CA SER A 163 -2.69 -11.68 19.10
C SER A 163 -1.95 -10.59 18.34
N GLY A 164 -2.53 -10.17 17.19
CA GLY A 164 -1.94 -9.14 16.33
C GLY A 164 -0.95 -9.69 15.30
N GLY A 165 -0.19 -8.81 14.67
CA GLY A 165 0.88 -9.17 13.74
C GLY A 165 2.12 -9.70 14.44
N PHE A 166 2.95 -10.42 13.71
CA PHE A 166 4.23 -10.94 14.18
C PHE A 166 5.27 -10.89 13.04
N VAL A 167 6.55 -10.95 13.41
CA VAL A 167 7.65 -11.01 12.45
C VAL A 167 7.91 -12.46 12.07
N GLY A 168 7.64 -12.83 10.81
CA GLY A 168 7.84 -14.20 10.32
C GLY A 168 9.30 -14.54 10.01
N GLY A 169 10.10 -13.52 9.65
CA GLY A 169 11.51 -13.66 9.34
C GLY A 169 12.15 -12.32 9.02
N TYR A 170 13.46 -12.34 8.79
CA TYR A 170 14.22 -11.21 8.26
C TYR A 170 15.57 -11.65 7.70
N PHE A 171 16.06 -10.90 6.72
CA PHE A 171 17.44 -10.90 6.28
C PHE A 171 18.18 -9.74 6.93
N TYR A 172 19.37 -9.99 7.47
CA TYR A 172 20.20 -8.96 8.10
C TYR A 172 21.53 -8.84 7.35
N ALA A 173 21.62 -7.84 6.49
CA ALA A 173 22.73 -7.70 5.56
C ALA A 173 24.10 -7.51 6.23
N ALA A 174 24.14 -7.01 7.48
CA ALA A 174 25.39 -6.86 8.21
C ALA A 174 26.11 -8.18 8.51
N ASP A 175 25.39 -9.32 8.47
CA ASP A 175 26.01 -10.64 8.62
C ASP A 175 26.99 -10.99 7.49
N SER A 176 26.86 -10.36 6.33
CA SER A 176 27.80 -10.50 5.21
C SER A 176 29.05 -9.64 5.35
N TYR A 177 29.30 -9.04 6.52
CA TYR A 177 30.47 -8.22 6.81
C TYR A 177 31.29 -8.76 7.98
N LEU A 178 32.63 -8.51 7.96
CA LEU A 178 33.48 -8.84 9.10
C LEU A 178 33.14 -7.92 10.28
N GLN A 179 32.96 -8.50 11.47
CA GLN A 179 32.64 -7.77 12.70
C GLN A 179 33.63 -6.64 12.99
N GLU A 180 34.91 -6.85 12.70
CA GLU A 180 35.94 -5.86 12.91
C GLU A 180 35.81 -4.60 12.02
N LYS A 181 34.98 -4.65 10.97
CA LYS A 181 34.71 -3.54 10.04
C LYS A 181 33.43 -2.79 10.37
N LEU A 182 32.63 -3.32 11.29
CA LEU A 182 31.35 -2.74 11.66
C LEU A 182 31.47 -1.82 12.87
N PRO A 183 30.61 -0.81 13.00
CA PRO A 183 30.44 -0.05 14.23
C PRO A 183 30.15 -0.99 15.42
N GLU A 184 30.60 -0.62 16.62
CA GLU A 184 30.51 -1.46 17.82
C GLU A 184 29.06 -1.88 18.16
N HIS A 185 28.09 -1.03 17.84
CA HIS A 185 26.66 -1.27 18.09
C HIS A 185 26.00 -2.20 17.06
N ILE A 186 26.66 -2.47 15.93
CA ILE A 186 26.21 -3.41 14.90
C ILE A 186 26.92 -4.75 15.09
N LYS A 187 26.17 -5.84 15.06
CA LYS A 187 26.73 -7.19 15.18
C LYS A 187 26.63 -7.95 13.88
N SER A 188 27.58 -8.82 13.62
CA SER A 188 27.63 -9.71 12.48
C SER A 188 27.88 -11.14 12.91
N ASN A 189 27.28 -12.10 12.23
CA ASN A 189 27.59 -13.51 12.36
C ASN A 189 28.61 -13.98 11.31
N GLU A 190 29.10 -13.06 10.47
CA GLU A 190 30.15 -13.28 9.46
C GLU A 190 29.84 -14.48 8.56
N ARG A 191 28.60 -14.53 8.01
CA ARG A 191 28.13 -15.58 7.10
C ARG A 191 26.89 -15.18 6.34
N GLU A 192 26.56 -15.91 5.28
CA GLU A 192 25.32 -15.80 4.55
C GLU A 192 24.21 -16.52 5.32
N MET A 193 23.26 -15.74 5.88
CA MET A 193 22.17 -16.29 6.70
C MET A 193 20.93 -15.41 6.66
N PHE A 194 19.81 -15.99 7.08
CA PHE A 194 18.59 -15.28 7.41
C PHE A 194 17.85 -15.97 8.56
N TYR A 195 16.91 -15.27 9.13
CA TYR A 195 16.30 -15.56 10.41
C TYR A 195 14.82 -15.90 10.21
N LEU A 196 14.36 -16.94 10.88
CA LEU A 196 13.02 -17.48 10.72
C LEU A 196 12.36 -17.68 12.07
N ASP A 197 11.18 -17.11 12.25
CA ASP A 197 10.41 -17.25 13.47
C ASP A 197 9.82 -18.67 13.62
N ILE A 198 9.71 -19.13 14.85
CA ILE A 198 9.06 -20.40 15.22
C ILE A 198 7.89 -20.20 16.19
N ASN A 199 7.49 -18.96 16.47
CA ASN A 199 6.41 -18.61 17.38
C ASN A 199 5.70 -17.28 16.98
N PRO A 200 4.53 -17.31 16.34
CA PRO A 200 3.62 -18.45 16.16
C PRO A 200 3.79 -19.22 14.84
N SER A 201 4.88 -19.02 14.13
CA SER A 201 5.10 -19.66 12.83
C SER A 201 5.05 -21.18 12.92
N ASP A 202 4.56 -21.83 11.86
CA ASP A 202 4.48 -23.28 11.73
C ASP A 202 5.52 -23.79 10.72
N PRO A 203 6.71 -24.20 11.20
CA PRO A 203 7.74 -24.77 10.35
C PRO A 203 7.24 -26.00 9.57
N GLY A 204 7.49 -25.99 8.26
CA GLY A 204 6.98 -27.03 7.36
C GLY A 204 5.63 -26.70 6.71
N SER A 205 4.96 -25.62 7.06
CA SER A 205 3.83 -25.08 6.29
C SER A 205 4.28 -24.41 4.98
N ASP A 206 3.36 -24.25 4.02
CA ASP A 206 3.66 -23.51 2.80
C ASP A 206 3.85 -22.02 3.08
N ARG A 207 3.18 -21.50 4.11
CA ARG A 207 3.37 -20.12 4.59
C ARG A 207 4.80 -19.90 5.11
N TYR A 208 5.33 -20.86 5.88
CA TYR A 208 6.72 -20.82 6.33
C TYR A 208 7.71 -20.87 5.17
N SER A 209 7.43 -21.71 4.17
CA SER A 209 8.21 -21.78 2.94
C SER A 209 8.15 -20.49 2.13
N SER A 210 7.02 -19.77 2.17
CA SER A 210 6.88 -18.45 1.57
C SER A 210 7.82 -17.43 2.22
N THR A 211 7.89 -17.43 3.56
CA THR A 211 8.84 -16.56 4.29
C THR A 211 10.29 -16.88 3.88
N ILE A 212 10.66 -18.16 3.83
CA ILE A 212 12.02 -18.58 3.42
C ILE A 212 12.36 -18.07 2.01
N ALA A 213 11.42 -18.18 1.06
CA ALA A 213 11.62 -17.72 -0.32
C ALA A 213 11.75 -16.18 -0.38
N HIS A 214 11.02 -15.46 0.45
CA HIS A 214 11.08 -14.01 0.59
C HIS A 214 12.45 -13.56 1.13
N GLU A 215 12.88 -14.10 2.28
CA GLU A 215 14.15 -13.72 2.91
C GLU A 215 15.37 -14.09 2.04
N PHE A 216 15.30 -15.22 1.35
CA PHE A 216 16.37 -15.58 0.44
C PHE A 216 16.44 -14.65 -0.78
N GLN A 217 15.32 -14.09 -1.21
CA GLN A 217 15.35 -13.09 -2.29
C GLN A 217 16.01 -11.78 -1.83
N HIS A 218 15.78 -11.33 -0.59
CA HIS A 218 16.49 -10.19 -0.02
C HIS A 218 18.01 -10.40 -0.03
N MET A 219 18.48 -11.58 0.36
CA MET A 219 19.90 -11.92 0.31
C MET A 219 20.47 -11.83 -1.11
N ILE A 220 19.75 -12.34 -2.11
CA ILE A 220 20.15 -12.23 -3.51
C ILE A 220 20.18 -10.77 -3.96
N HIS A 221 19.16 -9.98 -3.64
CA HIS A 221 19.06 -8.58 -4.00
C HIS A 221 20.23 -7.78 -3.42
N PHE A 222 20.47 -7.95 -2.12
CA PHE A 222 21.61 -7.32 -1.44
C PHE A 222 22.95 -7.65 -2.13
N ASN A 223 23.13 -8.89 -2.59
CA ASN A 223 24.34 -9.25 -3.34
C ASN A 223 24.45 -8.53 -4.69
N GLN A 224 23.33 -8.26 -5.36
CA GLN A 224 23.31 -7.65 -6.70
C GLN A 224 23.34 -6.11 -6.61
N ASP A 225 22.41 -5.52 -5.83
CA ASP A 225 22.32 -4.08 -5.55
C ASP A 225 21.96 -3.81 -4.08
N PRO A 226 22.95 -3.50 -3.23
CA PRO A 226 22.71 -3.18 -1.82
C PRO A 226 22.08 -1.80 -1.60
N SER A 227 21.92 -1.00 -2.66
CA SER A 227 21.44 0.39 -2.60
C SER A 227 20.00 0.54 -3.10
N GLU A 228 19.36 -0.56 -3.48
CA GLU A 228 18.00 -0.53 -4.02
C GLU A 228 16.99 0.01 -2.99
N TYR A 229 15.96 0.69 -3.47
CA TYR A 229 14.88 1.23 -2.64
C TYR A 229 13.99 0.13 -2.08
N THR A 230 13.49 0.35 -0.84
CA THR A 230 12.67 -0.61 -0.10
C THR A 230 11.52 -1.16 -0.93
N TRP A 231 10.75 -0.30 -1.61
CA TRP A 231 9.58 -0.75 -2.35
C TRP A 231 9.91 -1.70 -3.52
N VAL A 232 11.08 -1.54 -4.18
CA VAL A 232 11.54 -2.45 -5.25
C VAL A 232 12.09 -3.74 -4.67
N ASN A 233 12.90 -3.62 -3.60
CA ASN A 233 13.43 -4.77 -2.89
C ASN A 233 12.28 -5.66 -2.42
N GLU A 234 11.30 -5.08 -1.73
CA GLU A 234 10.11 -5.79 -1.27
C GLU A 234 9.23 -6.31 -2.41
N ALA A 235 9.11 -5.59 -3.53
CA ALA A 235 8.38 -6.09 -4.69
C ALA A 235 8.97 -7.40 -5.24
N CYS A 236 10.31 -7.49 -5.28
CA CYS A 236 11.01 -8.69 -5.71
C CYS A 236 10.88 -9.82 -4.68
N SER A 237 10.97 -9.50 -3.39
CA SER A 237 10.84 -10.50 -2.32
C SER A 237 9.42 -11.03 -2.19
N GLN A 238 8.40 -10.18 -2.39
CA GLN A 238 6.99 -10.59 -2.34
C GLN A 238 6.57 -11.46 -3.54
N ILE A 239 7.18 -11.32 -4.71
CA ILE A 239 6.84 -12.17 -5.86
C ILE A 239 7.57 -13.52 -5.81
N ALA A 240 8.68 -13.65 -5.09
CA ALA A 240 9.48 -14.86 -5.00
C ALA A 240 8.69 -16.08 -4.50
N PRO A 241 7.86 -15.99 -3.43
CA PRO A 241 7.01 -17.09 -2.99
C PRO A 241 6.04 -17.58 -4.07
N TYR A 242 5.43 -16.66 -4.83
CA TYR A 242 4.55 -17.03 -5.94
C TYR A 242 5.30 -17.79 -7.02
N LEU A 243 6.52 -17.37 -7.36
CA LEU A 243 7.37 -18.06 -8.33
C LEU A 243 7.79 -19.45 -7.87
N CYS A 244 7.89 -19.67 -6.56
CA CYS A 244 8.13 -20.98 -5.93
C CYS A 244 6.88 -21.86 -5.88
N GLY A 245 5.69 -21.35 -6.22
CA GLY A 245 4.44 -22.11 -6.24
C GLY A 245 3.66 -22.08 -4.92
N PHE A 246 3.99 -21.17 -3.99
CA PHE A 246 3.31 -21.06 -2.68
C PHE A 246 2.05 -20.18 -2.72
N GLY A 247 1.62 -19.73 -3.90
CA GLY A 247 0.39 -18.97 -4.10
C GLY A 247 0.57 -17.46 -4.03
N HIS A 248 -0.56 -16.75 -4.01
CA HIS A 248 -0.58 -15.30 -3.95
C HIS A 248 -0.29 -14.77 -2.54
N ALA A 249 0.31 -13.59 -2.46
CA ALA A 249 0.56 -12.91 -1.21
C ALA A 249 -0.77 -12.53 -0.50
N ASN A 250 -0.91 -12.93 0.76
CA ASN A 250 -2.11 -12.64 1.57
C ASN A 250 -2.28 -11.12 1.81
N GLN A 251 -1.20 -10.36 1.79
CA GLN A 251 -1.16 -8.90 1.97
C GLN A 251 -1.96 -8.13 0.90
N VAL A 252 -2.31 -8.76 -0.22
CA VAL A 252 -3.26 -8.22 -1.21
C VAL A 252 -4.58 -7.81 -0.56
N GLN A 253 -5.04 -8.53 0.49
CA GLN A 253 -6.23 -8.17 1.24
C GLN A 253 -6.07 -6.86 2.04
N ALA A 254 -4.88 -6.58 2.53
CA ALA A 254 -4.59 -5.33 3.21
C ALA A 254 -4.63 -4.14 2.23
N PHE A 255 -4.07 -4.30 1.04
CA PHE A 255 -4.18 -3.29 -0.02
C PHE A 255 -5.64 -3.05 -0.44
N MET A 256 -6.49 -4.08 -0.49
CA MET A 256 -7.93 -3.89 -0.74
C MET A 256 -8.62 -3.05 0.34
N ARG A 257 -8.17 -3.09 1.59
CA ARG A 257 -8.73 -2.28 2.69
C ARG A 257 -8.26 -0.82 2.66
N THR A 258 -7.06 -0.57 2.13
CA THR A 258 -6.44 0.76 2.00
C THR A 258 -5.96 0.98 0.55
N PRO A 259 -6.89 1.20 -0.40
CA PRO A 259 -6.58 1.24 -1.83
C PRO A 259 -5.79 2.47 -2.26
N ASP A 260 -5.97 3.62 -1.58
CA ASP A 260 -5.14 4.80 -1.77
C ASP A 260 -3.84 4.62 -1.00
N ASN A 261 -2.87 3.99 -1.64
CA ASN A 261 -1.55 3.68 -1.12
C ASN A 261 -0.50 3.95 -2.20
N SER A 262 0.57 4.65 -1.85
CA SER A 262 1.63 5.00 -2.79
C SER A 262 2.50 3.79 -3.12
N LEU A 263 2.70 3.51 -4.42
CA LEU A 263 3.56 2.40 -4.85
C LEU A 263 5.02 2.59 -4.39
N THR A 264 5.51 3.83 -4.38
CA THR A 264 6.92 4.14 -4.16
C THR A 264 7.24 4.59 -2.73
N ALA A 265 6.24 4.82 -1.86
CA ALA A 265 6.45 5.22 -0.48
C ALA A 265 6.21 4.05 0.48
N TRP A 266 7.17 3.79 1.36
CA TRP A 266 7.07 2.73 2.36
C TRP A 266 6.57 3.30 3.70
N SER A 267 5.28 3.13 4.00
CA SER A 267 4.61 3.70 5.19
C SER A 267 4.56 2.69 6.33
N LYS A 268 4.88 3.13 7.56
CA LYS A 268 4.70 2.31 8.77
C LYS A 268 3.25 1.96 9.03
N GLU A 269 2.37 2.93 8.83
CA GLU A 269 0.95 2.80 9.13
C GLU A 269 0.21 1.89 8.15
N GLN A 270 0.73 1.75 6.93
CA GLN A 270 0.11 1.00 5.83
C GLN A 270 1.01 -0.14 5.32
N MET A 271 1.94 -0.60 6.12
CA MET A 271 2.97 -1.56 5.73
C MET A 271 2.41 -2.79 4.99
N LEU A 272 1.37 -3.43 5.54
CA LEU A 272 0.75 -4.59 4.89
C LEU A 272 0.10 -4.25 3.54
N ALA A 273 -0.44 -3.03 3.39
CA ALA A 273 -0.97 -2.58 2.10
C ALA A 273 0.16 -2.33 1.09
N ASN A 274 1.31 -1.80 1.55
CA ASN A 274 2.50 -1.65 0.71
C ASN A 274 2.95 -3.01 0.15
N TYR A 275 3.10 -4.04 1.00
CA TYR A 275 3.42 -5.40 0.55
C TYR A 275 2.44 -5.92 -0.49
N GLY A 276 1.13 -5.74 -0.26
CA GLY A 276 0.10 -6.18 -1.20
C GLY A 276 0.17 -5.45 -2.54
N GLN A 277 0.43 -4.15 -2.52
CA GLN A 277 0.52 -3.34 -3.73
C GLN A 277 1.76 -3.66 -4.57
N VAL A 278 2.94 -3.75 -3.96
CA VAL A 278 4.18 -4.05 -4.68
C VAL A 278 4.20 -5.48 -5.24
N TYR A 279 3.57 -6.43 -4.51
CA TYR A 279 3.32 -7.77 -5.03
C TYR A 279 2.48 -7.72 -6.31
N LEU A 280 1.32 -7.03 -6.26
CA LEU A 280 0.41 -6.91 -7.40
C LEU A 280 1.04 -6.17 -8.57
N TRP A 281 1.92 -5.20 -8.31
CA TRP A 281 2.68 -4.50 -9.35
C TRP A 281 3.55 -5.48 -10.15
N ASN A 282 4.40 -6.27 -9.49
CA ASN A 282 5.22 -7.27 -10.15
C ASN A 282 4.39 -8.38 -10.80
N TYR A 283 3.30 -8.78 -10.15
CA TYR A 283 2.38 -9.76 -10.71
C TYR A 283 1.67 -9.23 -11.97
N TYR A 284 1.26 -7.96 -11.98
CA TYR A 284 0.69 -7.30 -13.16
C TYR A 284 1.67 -7.28 -14.34
N ILE A 285 2.91 -6.88 -14.13
CA ILE A 285 3.96 -6.89 -15.17
C ILE A 285 4.14 -8.30 -15.71
N MET A 286 4.27 -9.26 -14.81
CA MET A 286 4.46 -10.66 -15.19
C MET A 286 3.31 -11.20 -16.02
N SER A 287 2.07 -11.01 -15.57
CA SER A 287 0.88 -11.58 -16.25
C SER A 287 0.55 -10.88 -17.55
N ASN A 288 0.80 -9.57 -17.68
CA ASN A 288 0.38 -8.78 -18.83
C ASN A 288 1.47 -8.56 -19.89
N TYR A 289 2.74 -8.55 -19.49
CA TYR A 289 3.83 -8.22 -20.44
C TYR A 289 4.82 -9.37 -20.68
N ILE A 290 5.00 -10.24 -19.70
CA ILE A 290 5.97 -11.34 -19.79
C ILE A 290 5.28 -12.65 -20.20
N GLY A 291 4.09 -12.92 -19.62
CA GLY A 291 3.36 -14.17 -19.80
C GLY A 291 4.02 -15.36 -19.10
N GLU A 292 3.68 -16.58 -19.55
CA GLU A 292 4.07 -17.83 -18.89
C GLU A 292 5.49 -18.33 -19.26
N LYS A 293 6.31 -17.54 -19.95
CA LYS A 293 7.66 -17.95 -20.40
C LYS A 293 8.69 -17.81 -19.29
N PRO A 294 9.22 -18.91 -18.71
CA PRO A 294 10.14 -18.84 -17.57
C PRO A 294 11.41 -18.03 -17.89
N GLU A 295 11.94 -18.15 -19.12
CA GLU A 295 13.16 -17.46 -19.52
C GLU A 295 12.97 -15.94 -19.63
N ALA A 296 11.83 -15.50 -20.14
CA ALA A 296 11.51 -14.08 -20.24
C ALA A 296 11.29 -13.47 -18.83
N ARG A 297 10.67 -14.22 -17.94
CA ARG A 297 10.48 -13.85 -16.54
C ARG A 297 11.82 -13.72 -15.81
N ALA A 298 12.67 -14.72 -15.94
CA ALA A 298 14.02 -14.68 -15.36
C ALA A 298 14.84 -13.52 -15.93
N ALA A 299 14.73 -13.24 -17.24
CA ALA A 299 15.45 -12.13 -17.87
C ALA A 299 14.99 -10.77 -17.32
N PHE A 300 13.68 -10.58 -17.08
CA PHE A 300 13.13 -9.35 -16.51
C PHE A 300 13.60 -9.13 -15.07
N PHE A 301 13.37 -10.11 -14.19
CA PHE A 301 13.70 -9.95 -12.76
C PHE A 301 15.21 -9.88 -12.51
N ARG A 302 16.02 -10.65 -13.23
CA ARG A 302 17.49 -10.51 -13.16
C ARG A 302 17.98 -9.14 -13.60
N LYS A 303 17.36 -8.58 -14.64
CA LYS A 303 17.72 -7.23 -15.11
C LYS A 303 17.34 -6.18 -14.09
N LEU A 304 16.16 -6.30 -13.44
CA LEU A 304 15.71 -5.39 -12.40
C LEU A 304 16.64 -5.44 -11.19
N VAL A 305 16.88 -6.64 -10.65
CA VAL A 305 17.70 -6.86 -9.44
C VAL A 305 19.17 -6.50 -9.63
N ALA A 306 19.71 -6.64 -10.84
CA ALA A 306 21.11 -6.32 -11.15
C ALA A 306 21.29 -4.89 -11.70
N SER A 307 20.23 -4.08 -11.76
CA SER A 307 20.31 -2.69 -12.20
C SER A 307 21.13 -1.87 -11.20
N SER A 308 21.97 -0.98 -11.69
CA SER A 308 22.63 0.04 -10.86
C SER A 308 21.75 1.29 -10.66
N LYS A 309 20.53 1.26 -11.21
CA LYS A 309 19.53 2.34 -11.07
C LYS A 309 18.45 1.87 -10.11
N GLN A 310 18.18 2.66 -9.11
CA GLN A 310 17.20 2.36 -8.08
C GLN A 310 15.79 2.75 -8.52
N GLY A 311 14.81 2.11 -7.92
CA GLY A 311 13.42 2.52 -7.92
C GLY A 311 12.76 2.57 -9.29
N VAL A 312 12.07 3.69 -9.59
CA VAL A 312 11.42 3.92 -10.90
C VAL A 312 12.41 3.81 -12.04
N ALA A 313 13.64 4.33 -11.88
CA ALA A 313 14.65 4.29 -12.94
C ALA A 313 15.10 2.84 -13.25
N GLY A 314 15.18 1.96 -12.23
CA GLY A 314 15.43 0.53 -12.41
C GLY A 314 14.30 -0.16 -13.19
N TYR A 315 13.05 0.12 -12.81
CA TYR A 315 11.89 -0.40 -13.56
C TYR A 315 11.80 0.14 -15.00
N VAL A 316 12.10 1.43 -15.24
CA VAL A 316 12.16 1.99 -16.60
C VAL A 316 13.15 1.21 -17.45
N GLU A 317 14.32 0.90 -16.91
CA GLU A 317 15.32 0.09 -17.61
C GLU A 317 14.85 -1.34 -17.87
N ALA A 318 14.25 -2.01 -16.88
CA ALA A 318 13.75 -3.37 -17.01
C ALA A 318 12.58 -3.45 -18.02
N LEU A 319 11.59 -2.56 -17.92
CA LEU A 319 10.42 -2.50 -18.80
C LEU A 319 10.76 -2.14 -20.23
N SER A 320 11.81 -1.33 -20.46
CA SER A 320 12.29 -1.05 -21.82
C SER A 320 12.65 -2.31 -22.60
N GLY A 321 13.13 -3.34 -21.90
CA GLY A 321 13.41 -4.67 -22.49
C GLY A 321 12.14 -5.40 -22.96
N LEU A 322 10.97 -5.01 -22.45
CA LEU A 322 9.65 -5.50 -22.85
C LEU A 322 8.94 -4.54 -23.80
N SER A 323 9.59 -3.47 -24.26
CA SER A 323 9.00 -2.36 -25.03
C SER A 323 7.80 -1.72 -24.31
N GLN A 324 7.87 -1.62 -22.99
CA GLN A 324 6.89 -0.96 -22.14
C GLN A 324 7.46 0.28 -21.48
N ASP A 325 6.60 1.25 -21.24
CA ASP A 325 6.88 2.50 -20.51
C ASP A 325 6.35 2.38 -19.07
N PHE A 326 7.11 2.88 -18.08
CA PHE A 326 6.74 2.74 -16.67
C PHE A 326 5.44 3.48 -16.35
N THR A 327 5.33 4.74 -16.78
CA THR A 327 4.17 5.60 -16.50
C THR A 327 2.89 5.01 -17.09
N THR A 328 2.94 4.59 -18.36
CA THR A 328 1.82 3.93 -19.04
C THR A 328 1.47 2.60 -18.38
N SER A 329 2.48 1.85 -17.92
CA SER A 329 2.27 0.57 -17.23
C SER A 329 1.62 0.77 -15.87
N PHE A 330 2.01 1.82 -15.16
CA PHE A 330 1.40 2.20 -13.88
C PHE A 330 -0.06 2.63 -14.06
N ASP A 331 -0.39 3.45 -15.07
CA ASP A 331 -1.78 3.78 -15.40
C ASP A 331 -2.63 2.53 -15.63
N ARG A 332 -2.14 1.59 -16.43
CA ARG A 332 -2.85 0.35 -16.71
C ARG A 332 -2.98 -0.54 -15.48
N PHE A 333 -1.95 -0.60 -14.63
CA PHE A 333 -2.00 -1.29 -13.34
C PHE A 333 -3.10 -0.70 -12.44
N CYS A 334 -3.16 0.62 -12.29
CA CYS A 334 -4.18 1.29 -11.50
C CYS A 334 -5.58 1.01 -12.07
N ILE A 335 -5.78 1.13 -13.38
CA ILE A 335 -7.05 0.82 -14.03
C ILE A 335 -7.43 -0.65 -13.81
N THR A 336 -6.46 -1.57 -13.94
CA THR A 336 -6.68 -3.01 -13.69
C THR A 336 -7.17 -3.27 -12.28
N ASN A 337 -6.59 -2.60 -11.30
CA ASN A 337 -6.96 -2.77 -9.90
C ASN A 337 -8.43 -2.44 -9.61
N PHE A 338 -9.03 -1.46 -10.32
CA PHE A 338 -10.43 -1.09 -10.14
C PHE A 338 -11.38 -1.81 -11.10
N ILE A 339 -10.95 -2.11 -12.32
CA ILE A 339 -11.85 -2.62 -13.38
C ILE A 339 -11.69 -4.12 -13.58
N ASN A 340 -10.48 -4.62 -13.72
CA ASN A 340 -10.14 -6.03 -13.91
C ASN A 340 -11.06 -6.72 -14.96
N ASP A 341 -11.04 -6.23 -16.20
CA ASP A 341 -11.87 -6.73 -17.29
C ASP A 341 -11.04 -6.85 -18.57
N ASN A 342 -10.85 -8.07 -19.05
CA ASN A 342 -10.06 -8.38 -20.24
C ASN A 342 -10.69 -7.89 -21.56
N ARG A 343 -11.93 -7.43 -21.54
CA ARG A 343 -12.62 -6.83 -22.69
C ARG A 343 -12.32 -5.34 -22.82
N LEU A 344 -11.68 -4.73 -21.81
CA LEU A 344 -11.30 -3.32 -21.84
C LEU A 344 -10.06 -3.13 -22.73
N GLY A 345 -10.19 -2.31 -23.77
CA GLY A 345 -9.14 -2.05 -24.74
C GLY A 345 -8.85 -3.23 -25.70
N SER A 346 -8.06 -2.95 -26.74
CA SER A 346 -7.75 -3.93 -27.80
C SER A 346 -6.69 -4.96 -27.41
N ASN A 347 -5.87 -4.68 -26.40
CA ASN A 347 -4.68 -5.45 -26.04
C ASN A 347 -4.85 -6.33 -24.79
N GLY A 348 -6.01 -6.28 -24.12
CA GLY A 348 -6.30 -7.11 -22.94
C GLY A 348 -5.51 -6.74 -21.66
N ASN A 349 -4.70 -5.68 -21.66
CA ASN A 349 -3.79 -5.32 -20.57
C ASN A 349 -4.48 -4.60 -19.38
N TYR A 350 -5.75 -4.89 -19.15
CA TYR A 350 -6.56 -4.31 -18.08
C TYR A 350 -7.23 -5.40 -17.22
N ALA A 351 -6.62 -6.56 -17.16
CA ALA A 351 -7.08 -7.66 -16.33
C ALA A 351 -5.92 -8.46 -15.77
N TYR A 352 -6.15 -9.04 -14.62
CA TYR A 352 -5.36 -10.14 -14.11
C TYR A 352 -5.80 -11.46 -14.76
N ASP A 353 -5.01 -12.49 -14.62
CA ASP A 353 -5.35 -13.84 -15.04
C ASP A 353 -6.48 -14.44 -14.20
N LYS A 354 -6.81 -15.73 -14.47
CA LYS A 354 -7.92 -16.42 -13.82
C LYS A 354 -7.78 -16.51 -12.30
N SER A 355 -6.56 -16.51 -11.77
CA SER A 355 -6.30 -16.66 -10.33
C SER A 355 -6.76 -15.44 -9.52
N LEU A 356 -6.70 -14.24 -10.13
CA LEU A 356 -7.15 -12.97 -9.57
C LEU A 356 -8.35 -12.35 -10.32
N ALA A 357 -9.10 -13.14 -11.09
CA ALA A 357 -10.20 -12.62 -11.91
C ALA A 357 -11.31 -11.89 -11.11
N ARG A 358 -11.41 -12.14 -9.81
CA ARG A 358 -12.39 -11.48 -8.93
C ARG A 358 -11.79 -10.31 -8.13
N PHE A 359 -10.49 -10.09 -8.23
CA PHE A 359 -9.84 -8.99 -7.53
C PHE A 359 -10.31 -7.65 -8.09
N LYS A 360 -10.77 -6.77 -7.23
CA LYS A 360 -11.04 -5.35 -7.54
C LYS A 360 -10.90 -4.53 -6.26
N LEU A 361 -10.26 -3.39 -6.37
CA LEU A 361 -10.25 -2.42 -5.29
C LEU A 361 -11.64 -1.77 -5.12
N PRO A 362 -12.04 -1.42 -3.91
CA PRO A 362 -13.22 -0.61 -3.67
C PRO A 362 -13.01 0.81 -4.22
N VAL A 363 -14.10 1.43 -4.63
CA VAL A 363 -14.12 2.85 -4.99
C VAL A 363 -14.27 3.70 -3.74
N SER A 364 -13.74 4.91 -3.75
CA SER A 364 -13.83 5.85 -2.63
C SER A 364 -15.28 6.37 -2.45
N GLU A 365 -15.99 6.57 -3.56
CA GLU A 365 -17.35 7.07 -3.54
C GLU A 365 -18.21 6.48 -4.66
N THR A 366 -19.54 6.42 -4.42
CA THR A 366 -20.53 6.06 -5.43
C THR A 366 -21.60 7.15 -5.54
N LEU A 367 -21.67 7.80 -6.68
CA LEU A 367 -22.62 8.85 -6.99
C LEU A 367 -23.89 8.26 -7.62
N THR A 368 -25.03 8.52 -7.00
CA THR A 368 -26.36 8.06 -7.46
C THR A 368 -27.26 9.19 -7.95
N VAL A 369 -26.82 10.43 -7.75
CA VAL A 369 -27.54 11.65 -8.16
C VAL A 369 -26.59 12.58 -8.89
N LEU A 370 -27.04 13.17 -9.99
CA LEU A 370 -26.31 14.17 -10.77
C LEU A 370 -27.18 15.44 -10.92
N PRO A 371 -26.59 16.64 -10.96
CA PRO A 371 -25.16 16.93 -10.97
C PRO A 371 -24.51 16.65 -9.61
N ALA A 372 -23.19 16.33 -9.61
CA ALA A 372 -22.41 16.08 -8.41
C ALA A 372 -21.03 16.76 -8.50
N GLU A 373 -20.50 17.10 -7.35
CA GLU A 373 -19.12 17.54 -7.20
C GLU A 373 -18.46 16.72 -6.08
N VAL A 374 -17.27 16.20 -6.36
CA VAL A 374 -16.48 15.39 -5.44
C VAL A 374 -15.15 16.08 -5.21
N ALA A 375 -14.81 16.35 -3.97
CA ALA A 375 -13.48 16.75 -3.56
C ALA A 375 -12.80 15.55 -2.89
N GLY A 376 -11.62 15.21 -3.37
CA GLY A 376 -10.83 14.08 -2.88
C GLY A 376 -9.36 14.40 -2.80
N GLU A 377 -8.62 13.44 -2.27
CA GLU A 377 -7.17 13.46 -2.25
C GLU A 377 -6.66 12.10 -2.74
N VAL A 378 -5.54 12.09 -3.43
CA VAL A 378 -4.87 10.88 -3.88
C VAL A 378 -3.38 10.99 -3.60
N PHE A 379 -2.76 9.92 -3.09
CA PHE A 379 -1.32 9.92 -2.91
C PHE A 379 -0.58 9.89 -4.25
N LEU A 380 0.62 10.48 -4.26
CA LEU A 380 1.51 10.36 -5.40
C LEU A 380 1.86 8.88 -5.62
N TRP A 381 1.89 8.42 -6.86
CA TRP A 381 2.03 7.02 -7.26
C TRP A 381 0.92 6.13 -6.66
N SER A 382 -0.29 6.68 -6.66
CA SER A 382 -1.52 6.00 -6.26
C SER A 382 -2.67 6.33 -7.22
N ALA A 383 -3.82 5.75 -6.95
CA ALA A 383 -5.04 6.06 -7.68
C ALA A 383 -6.26 6.04 -6.76
N ASP A 384 -7.18 6.94 -7.04
CA ASP A 384 -8.53 6.96 -6.46
C ASP A 384 -9.59 6.73 -7.53
N ALA A 385 -10.77 6.24 -7.15
CA ALA A 385 -11.84 5.96 -8.08
C ALA A 385 -13.22 6.33 -7.54
N VAL A 386 -14.00 6.98 -8.38
CA VAL A 386 -15.39 7.39 -8.12
C VAL A 386 -16.31 6.64 -9.08
N LYS A 387 -17.29 5.91 -8.54
CA LYS A 387 -18.33 5.22 -9.33
C LYS A 387 -19.52 6.13 -9.54
N ILE A 388 -20.12 6.10 -10.73
CA ILE A 388 -21.26 6.90 -11.10
C ILE A 388 -22.38 5.94 -11.57
N ASP A 389 -23.53 6.00 -10.92
CA ASP A 389 -24.74 5.29 -11.35
C ASP A 389 -25.43 6.10 -12.44
N LEU A 390 -25.48 5.54 -13.64
CA LEU A 390 -26.10 6.13 -14.83
C LEU A 390 -27.36 5.37 -15.26
N SER A 391 -27.89 4.51 -14.40
CA SER A 391 -29.07 3.67 -14.73
C SER A 391 -30.28 4.50 -15.17
N ARG A 392 -30.38 5.75 -14.72
CA ARG A 392 -31.45 6.71 -15.07
C ARG A 392 -31.05 7.76 -16.10
N SER A 393 -29.78 7.82 -16.49
CA SER A 393 -29.27 8.78 -17.49
C SER A 393 -29.37 8.20 -18.89
N ARG A 394 -29.76 9.06 -19.86
CA ARG A 394 -29.81 8.74 -21.30
C ARG A 394 -29.34 9.97 -22.10
N SER A 395 -28.27 10.59 -21.63
CA SER A 395 -27.80 11.85 -22.18
C SER A 395 -26.28 11.98 -22.11
N GLU A 396 -25.78 13.06 -22.63
CA GLU A 396 -24.38 13.41 -22.54
C GLU A 396 -24.02 13.84 -21.11
N LEU A 397 -22.97 13.23 -20.57
CA LEU A 397 -22.31 13.65 -19.36
C LEU A 397 -21.18 14.64 -19.69
N GLU A 398 -21.04 15.69 -18.90
CA GLU A 398 -19.85 16.53 -18.89
C GLU A 398 -19.12 16.33 -17.56
N ILE A 399 -17.85 15.94 -17.64
CA ILE A 399 -16.97 15.71 -16.48
C ILE A 399 -15.86 16.73 -16.55
N SER A 400 -15.68 17.50 -15.48
CA SER A 400 -14.59 18.46 -15.33
C SER A 400 -13.72 18.04 -14.14
N PHE A 401 -12.41 18.04 -14.32
CA PHE A 401 -11.42 17.72 -13.29
C PHE A 401 -10.51 18.92 -13.04
N SER A 402 -10.15 19.14 -11.79
CA SER A 402 -9.13 20.08 -11.36
C SER A 402 -8.32 19.46 -10.22
N GLY A 403 -7.00 19.43 -10.34
CA GLY A 403 -6.10 18.88 -9.34
C GLY A 403 -4.90 19.78 -9.07
N LEU A 404 -4.25 19.60 -7.92
CA LEU A 404 -3.09 20.38 -7.53
C LEU A 404 -1.92 20.15 -8.50
N LEU A 405 -1.33 21.23 -9.00
CA LEU A 405 -0.05 21.22 -9.67
C LEU A 405 1.05 21.50 -8.63
N GLY A 406 1.57 20.44 -8.03
CA GLY A 406 2.63 20.50 -7.01
C GLY A 406 4.02 20.45 -7.63
N LYS A 407 4.94 21.25 -7.10
CA LYS A 407 6.34 21.26 -7.51
C LYS A 407 7.16 20.29 -6.64
N PHE A 408 8.00 19.46 -7.26
CA PHE A 408 8.82 18.43 -6.60
C PHE A 408 10.33 18.65 -6.79
N GLY A 409 10.75 19.50 -7.71
CA GLY A 409 12.13 19.85 -8.01
C GLY A 409 12.19 21.22 -8.68
N GLU A 410 13.32 21.59 -9.30
CA GLU A 410 13.44 22.92 -9.91
C GLU A 410 12.42 23.16 -11.03
N ASP A 411 12.10 22.15 -11.85
CA ASP A 411 11.07 22.23 -12.90
C ASP A 411 10.25 20.92 -12.98
N LEU A 412 10.22 20.13 -11.93
CA LEU A 412 9.49 18.87 -11.86
C LEU A 412 8.15 19.08 -11.15
N TYR A 413 7.09 18.67 -11.81
CA TYR A 413 5.71 18.76 -11.32
C TYR A 413 5.05 17.39 -11.37
N ASN A 414 4.08 17.16 -10.46
CA ASN A 414 3.19 16.00 -10.59
C ASN A 414 2.32 16.13 -11.84
N SER A 415 1.85 15.00 -12.32
CA SER A 415 0.81 14.90 -13.32
C SER A 415 -0.36 14.06 -12.83
N PHE A 416 -1.54 14.31 -13.40
CA PHE A 416 -2.68 13.42 -13.23
C PHE A 416 -3.00 12.75 -14.56
N THR A 417 -3.31 11.45 -14.49
CA THR A 417 -4.06 10.74 -15.53
C THR A 417 -5.48 10.55 -15.03
N VAL A 418 -6.47 11.09 -15.75
CA VAL A 418 -7.89 10.96 -15.41
C VAL A 418 -8.58 10.14 -16.49
N VAL A 419 -9.20 9.03 -16.08
CA VAL A 419 -9.74 8.03 -16.99
C VAL A 419 -11.19 7.75 -16.66
N LEU A 420 -12.08 7.82 -17.64
CA LEU A 420 -13.46 7.41 -17.53
C LEU A 420 -13.65 6.04 -18.16
N ILE A 421 -14.18 5.12 -17.38
CA ILE A 421 -14.58 3.79 -17.83
C ILE A 421 -16.10 3.72 -17.85
N MET A 422 -16.71 3.76 -19.02
CA MET A 422 -18.13 3.52 -19.21
C MET A 422 -18.38 2.01 -19.19
N GLY A 423 -19.32 1.57 -18.38
CA GLY A 423 -19.62 0.16 -18.18
C GLY A 423 -21.12 -0.15 -18.26
N ASN A 424 -21.42 -1.44 -18.27
CA ASN A 424 -22.78 -1.96 -18.24
C ASN A 424 -22.98 -2.80 -16.98
N SER A 425 -23.96 -2.44 -16.13
CA SER A 425 -24.22 -3.09 -14.84
C SER A 425 -24.51 -4.58 -14.97
N ARG A 426 -25.04 -5.02 -16.13
CA ARG A 426 -25.33 -6.42 -16.45
C ARG A 426 -24.17 -7.14 -17.13
N GLY A 427 -23.05 -6.43 -17.41
CA GLY A 427 -21.88 -6.98 -18.08
C GLY A 427 -22.10 -7.39 -19.55
N GLN A 428 -23.20 -6.97 -20.17
CA GLN A 428 -23.58 -7.35 -21.54
C GLN A 428 -22.73 -6.66 -22.60
N THR A 429 -22.28 -5.44 -22.31
CA THR A 429 -21.42 -4.64 -23.19
C THR A 429 -20.02 -4.57 -22.64
N ALA A 430 -19.01 -4.66 -23.51
CA ALA A 430 -17.62 -4.45 -23.13
C ALA A 430 -17.42 -3.02 -22.62
N PRO A 431 -16.67 -2.79 -21.54
CA PRO A 431 -16.44 -1.46 -21.04
C PRO A 431 -15.64 -0.62 -22.06
N LYS A 432 -15.88 0.70 -22.04
CA LYS A 432 -15.23 1.66 -22.92
C LYS A 432 -14.37 2.60 -22.09
N ILE A 433 -13.11 2.75 -22.48
CA ILE A 433 -12.13 3.65 -21.84
C ILE A 433 -12.03 4.99 -22.60
N SER A 434 -11.95 6.08 -21.86
CA SER A 434 -11.69 7.42 -22.38
C SER A 434 -10.75 8.17 -21.45
N TYR A 435 -9.68 8.74 -21.99
CA TYR A 435 -8.70 9.54 -21.25
C TYR A 435 -9.06 11.01 -21.36
N MET A 436 -8.99 11.74 -20.24
CA MET A 436 -9.15 13.18 -20.20
C MET A 436 -7.82 13.86 -20.59
N SER A 437 -7.89 14.86 -21.48
CA SER A 437 -6.73 15.73 -21.69
C SER A 437 -6.57 16.64 -20.49
N ILE A 438 -5.40 16.65 -19.88
CA ILE A 438 -5.07 17.44 -18.70
C ILE A 438 -4.12 18.56 -19.11
N ASP A 439 -4.55 19.80 -18.89
CA ASP A 439 -3.80 21.01 -19.19
C ASP A 439 -3.46 21.78 -17.91
N LYS A 440 -2.42 22.61 -17.96
CA LYS A 440 -2.10 23.55 -16.90
C LYS A 440 -3.12 24.67 -16.88
N LEU A 441 -3.94 24.76 -15.83
CA LEU A 441 -4.96 25.78 -15.66
C LEU A 441 -4.41 27.05 -15.02
N SER A 442 -3.45 26.93 -14.11
CA SER A 442 -2.77 28.01 -13.42
C SER A 442 -1.38 27.61 -12.93
N SER A 443 -0.70 28.47 -12.18
CA SER A 443 0.58 28.12 -11.53
C SER A 443 0.44 27.03 -10.46
N LYS A 444 -0.78 26.72 -9.99
CA LYS A 444 -1.05 25.76 -8.91
C LYS A 444 -2.06 24.69 -9.28
N LEU A 445 -2.69 24.77 -10.44
CA LEU A 445 -3.77 23.87 -10.84
C LEU A 445 -3.53 23.32 -12.23
N GLN A 446 -3.89 22.06 -12.41
CA GLN A 446 -4.02 21.37 -13.68
C GLN A 446 -5.41 20.71 -13.77
N GLY A 447 -5.94 20.51 -14.97
CA GLY A 447 -7.25 19.92 -15.12
C GLY A 447 -7.71 19.82 -16.55
N GLY A 448 -8.92 19.30 -16.75
CA GLY A 448 -9.46 19.08 -18.07
C GLY A 448 -10.96 18.83 -18.04
N LYS A 449 -11.49 18.55 -19.24
CA LYS A 449 -12.89 18.19 -19.44
C LYS A 449 -12.99 16.97 -20.35
N LEU A 450 -14.02 16.17 -20.09
CA LEU A 450 -14.37 15.00 -20.90
C LEU A 450 -15.88 14.94 -21.03
N THR A 451 -16.37 14.51 -22.21
CA THR A 451 -17.79 14.18 -22.40
C THR A 451 -17.97 12.72 -22.74
N ALA A 452 -19.07 12.14 -22.29
CA ALA A 452 -19.45 10.76 -22.59
C ALA A 452 -20.95 10.62 -22.68
N MET A 453 -21.44 9.67 -23.49
CA MET A 453 -22.87 9.40 -23.65
C MET A 453 -23.29 8.26 -22.73
N ALA A 454 -24.24 8.50 -21.84
CA ALA A 454 -24.95 7.46 -21.10
C ALA A 454 -26.15 6.97 -21.90
N ASP A 455 -26.32 5.66 -22.02
CA ASP A 455 -27.41 5.02 -22.73
C ASP A 455 -27.74 3.64 -22.12
N GLU A 456 -28.55 2.83 -22.78
CA GLU A 456 -28.89 1.51 -22.30
C GLU A 456 -27.73 0.50 -22.29
N ASN A 457 -26.66 0.78 -23.05
CA ASN A 457 -25.43 -0.03 -23.11
C ASN A 457 -24.40 0.41 -22.06
N PHE A 458 -24.50 1.67 -21.64
CA PHE A 458 -23.56 2.29 -20.68
C PHE A 458 -24.36 2.96 -19.56
N ASP A 459 -24.75 2.16 -18.56
CA ASP A 459 -25.57 2.56 -17.42
C ASP A 459 -24.77 2.75 -16.12
N THR A 460 -23.46 2.60 -16.19
CA THR A 460 -22.51 2.90 -15.09
C THR A 460 -21.25 3.54 -15.65
N ALA A 461 -20.58 4.32 -14.81
CA ALA A 461 -19.23 4.78 -15.11
C ALA A 461 -18.33 4.67 -13.87
N THR A 462 -17.03 4.54 -14.09
CA THR A 462 -16.00 4.66 -13.06
C THR A 462 -14.99 5.68 -13.53
N LEU A 463 -14.82 6.75 -12.77
CA LEU A 463 -13.78 7.74 -12.99
C LEU A 463 -12.60 7.37 -12.11
N ILE A 464 -11.43 7.19 -12.71
CA ILE A 464 -10.19 6.84 -12.02
C ILE A 464 -9.24 8.01 -12.13
N ILE A 465 -8.73 8.47 -11.00
CA ILE A 465 -7.81 9.59 -10.85
C ILE A 465 -6.46 9.01 -10.40
N ILE A 466 -5.44 9.09 -11.25
CA ILE A 466 -4.11 8.53 -11.01
C ILE A 466 -3.15 9.71 -10.86
N ALA A 467 -2.35 9.71 -9.80
CA ALA A 467 -1.34 10.74 -9.56
C ALA A 467 0.06 10.18 -9.76
N GLN A 468 0.89 10.90 -10.50
CA GLN A 468 2.25 10.52 -10.88
C GLN A 468 3.22 11.69 -10.76
N ALA A 469 4.52 11.39 -10.78
CA ALA A 469 5.59 12.38 -10.93
C ALA A 469 6.65 11.88 -11.91
N PRO A 470 7.47 12.77 -12.50
CA PRO A 470 8.56 12.38 -13.40
C PRO A 470 9.64 11.55 -12.71
N GLU A 471 9.79 11.71 -11.39
CA GLU A 471 10.77 11.03 -10.54
C GLU A 471 10.09 10.55 -9.27
N GLU A 472 10.77 9.67 -8.56
CA GLU A 472 10.36 9.25 -7.23
C GLU A 472 10.38 10.42 -6.26
N VAL A 473 9.39 10.47 -5.42
CA VAL A 473 9.50 11.22 -4.18
C VAL A 473 10.43 10.42 -3.29
N ASP A 474 11.46 11.10 -2.75
CA ASP A 474 12.47 10.57 -1.82
C ASP A 474 11.95 9.37 -1.01
N ASP A 475 12.40 8.18 -1.38
CA ASP A 475 12.02 6.91 -0.79
C ASP A 475 12.77 6.62 0.51
N ARG A 476 13.17 7.65 1.23
CA ARG A 476 13.68 7.39 2.56
C ARG A 476 12.59 6.69 3.37
N LEU A 477 13.00 5.60 3.97
CA LEU A 477 12.20 4.76 4.84
C LEU A 477 11.25 5.60 5.70
N TYR A 478 9.94 5.32 5.57
CA TYR A 478 8.86 6.03 6.26
C TYR A 478 8.61 7.49 5.86
N ALA A 479 9.08 7.94 4.70
CA ALA A 479 8.61 9.18 4.11
C ALA A 479 7.09 9.08 3.90
N LYS A 480 6.34 10.08 4.39
CA LYS A 480 4.90 10.13 4.13
C LYS A 480 4.68 10.38 2.65
N ALA A 481 3.87 9.53 2.03
CA ALA A 481 3.40 9.80 0.69
C ALA A 481 2.74 11.18 0.63
N LYS A 482 3.02 11.93 -0.44
CA LYS A 482 2.43 13.25 -0.61
C LYS A 482 1.02 13.10 -1.14
N SER A 483 0.05 13.63 -0.40
CA SER A 483 -1.34 13.72 -0.82
C SER A 483 -1.56 14.91 -1.76
N LEU A 484 -2.30 14.68 -2.83
CA LEU A 484 -2.62 15.65 -3.87
C LEU A 484 -4.14 15.85 -3.95
N PRO A 485 -4.67 17.00 -3.50
CA PRO A 485 -6.08 17.27 -3.58
C PRO A 485 -6.55 17.47 -5.01
N TYR A 486 -7.78 17.04 -5.27
CA TYR A 486 -8.46 17.22 -6.53
C TYR A 486 -9.96 17.50 -6.35
N THR A 487 -10.60 18.01 -7.40
CA THR A 487 -12.06 18.17 -7.49
C THR A 487 -12.55 17.62 -8.82
N VAL A 488 -13.66 16.91 -8.79
CA VAL A 488 -14.38 16.43 -9.98
C VAL A 488 -15.79 16.98 -9.97
N LYS A 489 -16.24 17.57 -11.09
CA LYS A 489 -17.63 17.97 -11.29
C LYS A 489 -18.23 17.17 -12.43
N ILE A 490 -19.43 16.60 -12.20
CA ILE A 490 -20.13 15.74 -13.15
C ILE A 490 -21.52 16.30 -13.37
N ILE A 491 -21.86 16.58 -14.63
CA ILE A 491 -23.14 17.13 -15.06
C ILE A 491 -23.76 16.16 -16.07
N ASP A 492 -24.99 15.79 -15.83
CA ASP A 492 -25.85 15.10 -16.81
C ASP A 492 -26.67 16.15 -17.56
N LYS A 493 -26.38 16.39 -18.85
CA LYS A 493 -27.02 17.43 -19.65
C LYS A 493 -28.49 17.15 -19.98
N GLY A 494 -28.95 15.91 -19.81
CA GLY A 494 -30.35 15.52 -20.01
C GLY A 494 -31.16 15.50 -18.72
N ALA A 495 -30.52 15.61 -17.57
CA ALA A 495 -31.25 15.73 -16.33
C ALA A 495 -32.07 17.02 -16.37
N GLN A 496 -33.41 16.90 -16.42
CA GLN A 496 -34.24 18.05 -16.09
C GLN A 496 -33.82 18.47 -14.68
N VAL A 497 -33.39 19.71 -14.52
CA VAL A 497 -33.23 20.33 -13.21
C VAL A 497 -34.61 20.27 -12.57
N VAL A 498 -34.94 19.17 -11.91
CA VAL A 498 -35.97 19.17 -10.89
C VAL A 498 -35.36 20.11 -9.86
N ALA A 499 -35.91 21.32 -9.78
CA ALA A 499 -35.57 22.23 -8.70
C ALA A 499 -35.70 21.40 -7.42
N ALA A 500 -34.56 20.97 -6.87
CA ALA A 500 -34.56 20.26 -5.62
C ALA A 500 -35.24 21.21 -4.64
N ASP A 501 -36.22 20.69 -3.92
CA ASP A 501 -36.77 21.39 -2.78
C ASP A 501 -35.58 21.67 -1.84
N THR A 502 -35.07 22.89 -1.88
CA THR A 502 -33.76 23.28 -1.34
C THR A 502 -33.79 23.50 0.16
N SER A 503 -34.86 23.13 0.84
CA SER A 503 -34.87 23.08 2.28
C SER A 503 -34.29 21.75 2.75
N VAL A 504 -32.97 21.71 3.00
CA VAL A 504 -32.37 20.60 3.76
C VAL A 504 -32.92 20.69 5.18
N ASP A 505 -33.82 19.78 5.53
CA ASP A 505 -34.29 19.67 6.90
C ASP A 505 -33.17 19.06 7.75
N VAL A 506 -32.38 19.91 8.41
CA VAL A 506 -31.31 19.51 9.33
C VAL A 506 -31.86 19.05 10.71
N LYS A 507 -33.16 19.20 10.95
CA LYS A 507 -33.78 18.80 12.23
C LYS A 507 -33.61 17.30 12.54
N PRO A 508 -33.74 16.35 11.60
CA PRO A 508 -33.51 14.95 11.89
C PRO A 508 -32.07 14.65 12.33
N MET A 509 -31.10 15.38 11.83
CA MET A 509 -29.69 15.22 12.23
C MET A 509 -29.47 15.75 13.64
N ILE A 510 -30.02 16.92 13.96
CA ILE A 510 -29.95 17.51 15.30
C ILE A 510 -30.65 16.61 16.33
N ALA A 511 -31.80 16.06 15.98
CA ALA A 511 -32.51 15.12 16.84
C ALA A 511 -31.67 13.83 17.08
N ALA A 512 -31.05 13.29 16.04
CA ALA A 512 -30.17 12.11 16.16
C ALA A 512 -28.93 12.39 17.02
N TYR A 513 -28.36 13.60 16.95
CA TYR A 513 -27.25 14.00 17.82
C TYR A 513 -27.69 14.11 19.29
N ALA A 514 -28.84 14.70 19.54
CA ALA A 514 -29.40 14.83 20.89
C ALA A 514 -29.73 13.44 21.50
N GLU A 515 -30.25 12.53 20.71
CA GLU A 515 -30.54 11.15 21.09
C GLU A 515 -29.26 10.34 21.35
N ALA A 516 -28.21 10.51 20.52
CA ALA A 516 -26.93 9.91 20.74
C ALA A 516 -26.25 10.38 22.02
N ALA A 517 -26.31 11.69 22.30
CA ALA A 517 -25.76 12.27 23.53
C ALA A 517 -26.51 11.76 24.78
N ALA A 518 -27.84 11.74 24.75
CA ALA A 518 -28.66 11.22 25.85
C ALA A 518 -28.45 9.70 26.07
N SER A 519 -28.22 8.94 25.01
CA SER A 519 -27.96 7.50 25.08
C SER A 519 -26.57 7.18 25.62
N LEU A 520 -25.59 8.05 25.36
CA LEU A 520 -24.23 7.96 25.92
C LEU A 520 -24.27 8.18 27.46
N ASP A 521 -25.00 9.19 27.91
CA ASP A 521 -25.18 9.47 29.35
C ASP A 521 -25.92 8.33 30.07
N ALA A 522 -26.78 7.60 29.34
CA ALA A 522 -27.53 6.46 29.88
C ALA A 522 -26.79 5.12 29.76
N GLY A 523 -25.59 5.06 29.12
CA GLY A 523 -24.79 3.85 28.92
C GLY A 523 -25.42 2.84 27.94
N ASN A 524 -26.28 3.28 27.03
CA ASN A 524 -26.97 2.44 26.06
C ASN A 524 -26.22 2.42 24.71
N GLU A 525 -25.23 1.52 24.59
CA GLU A 525 -24.38 1.40 23.42
C GLU A 525 -25.13 1.10 22.09
N ALA A 526 -26.21 0.33 22.14
CA ALA A 526 -27.00 -0.01 20.97
C ALA A 526 -27.75 1.20 20.39
N ALA A 527 -28.32 2.05 21.26
CA ALA A 527 -29.00 3.28 20.84
C ALA A 527 -27.99 4.32 20.29
N VAL A 528 -26.79 4.40 20.87
CA VAL A 528 -25.69 5.23 20.37
C VAL A 528 -25.31 4.80 18.94
N MET A 529 -25.19 3.50 18.67
CA MET A 529 -24.88 2.98 17.35
C MET A 529 -25.93 3.34 16.29
N ILE A 530 -27.22 3.22 16.63
CA ILE A 530 -28.34 3.57 15.74
C ILE A 530 -28.31 5.08 15.42
N ALA A 531 -28.13 5.90 16.45
CA ALA A 531 -28.05 7.35 16.30
C ALA A 531 -26.84 7.79 15.49
N MET A 532 -25.66 7.18 15.70
CA MET A 532 -24.44 7.45 14.92
C MET A 532 -24.60 7.10 13.44
N ASN A 533 -25.25 5.98 13.11
CA ASN A 533 -25.55 5.61 11.73
C ASN A 533 -26.51 6.63 11.07
N SER A 534 -27.50 7.11 11.81
CA SER A 534 -28.44 8.14 11.34
C SER A 534 -27.75 9.49 11.12
N ILE A 535 -26.81 9.86 11.98
CA ILE A 535 -25.97 11.05 11.86
C ILE A 535 -25.08 10.95 10.62
N SER A 536 -24.42 9.81 10.42
CA SER A 536 -23.53 9.59 9.26
C SER A 536 -24.29 9.68 7.94
N ALA A 537 -25.49 9.08 7.87
CA ALA A 537 -26.35 9.15 6.71
C ALA A 537 -26.85 10.59 6.43
N ALA A 538 -27.26 11.32 7.47
CA ALA A 538 -27.73 12.69 7.36
C ALA A 538 -26.58 13.66 7.03
N ALA A 539 -25.40 13.50 7.64
CA ALA A 539 -24.21 14.29 7.33
C ALA A 539 -23.76 14.11 5.87
N GLY A 540 -23.76 12.87 5.36
CA GLY A 540 -23.48 12.60 3.94
C GLY A 540 -24.51 13.25 2.99
N THR A 541 -25.76 13.38 3.40
CA THR A 541 -26.79 14.07 2.62
C THR A 541 -26.59 15.58 2.64
N ILE A 542 -26.28 16.16 3.82
CA ILE A 542 -26.02 17.59 3.98
C ILE A 542 -24.78 18.02 3.22
N THR A 543 -23.67 17.28 3.35
CA THR A 543 -22.42 17.58 2.63
C THR A 543 -22.65 17.56 1.12
N ARG A 544 -23.41 16.59 0.60
CA ARG A 544 -23.76 16.49 -0.81
C ARG A 544 -24.66 17.64 -1.28
N THR A 545 -25.64 18.04 -0.49
CA THR A 545 -26.56 19.15 -0.84
C THR A 545 -25.82 20.49 -0.78
N VAL A 546 -25.00 20.71 0.23
CA VAL A 546 -24.18 21.93 0.37
C VAL A 546 -23.15 22.04 -0.74
N SER A 547 -22.47 20.93 -1.12
CA SER A 547 -21.56 20.92 -2.27
C SER A 547 -22.28 21.22 -3.57
N ALA A 548 -23.48 20.68 -3.80
CA ALA A 548 -24.30 20.98 -4.97
C ALA A 548 -24.74 22.45 -5.02
N GLU A 549 -25.12 23.05 -3.89
CA GLU A 549 -25.51 24.47 -3.81
C GLU A 549 -24.31 25.42 -4.00
N LEU A 550 -23.15 25.11 -3.45
CA LEU A 550 -21.92 25.87 -3.69
C LEU A 550 -21.53 25.88 -5.15
N SER A 551 -21.72 24.76 -5.87
CA SER A 551 -21.42 24.64 -7.30
C SER A 551 -22.40 25.42 -8.19
N LEU A 552 -23.63 25.64 -7.71
CA LEU A 552 -24.69 26.41 -8.40
C LEU A 552 -24.68 27.89 -8.06
N GLY A 553 -23.77 28.38 -7.18
CA GLY A 553 -23.72 29.76 -6.72
C GLY A 553 -24.88 30.16 -5.79
N ASN A 554 -25.56 29.16 -5.21
CA ASN A 554 -26.67 29.35 -4.28
C ASN A 554 -26.18 29.14 -2.85
N SER A 555 -26.24 30.17 -2.02
CA SER A 555 -25.72 30.15 -0.64
C SER A 555 -26.77 29.86 0.43
N ALA A 556 -28.00 29.51 0.03
CA ALA A 556 -29.14 29.44 0.94
C ALA A 556 -28.96 28.44 2.10
N SER A 557 -28.39 27.25 1.86
CA SER A 557 -28.16 26.26 2.92
C SER A 557 -27.01 26.64 3.85
N LEU A 558 -25.96 27.28 3.30
CA LEU A 558 -24.86 27.83 4.11
C LEU A 558 -25.34 29.01 4.96
N ASP A 559 -26.24 29.85 4.43
CA ASP A 559 -26.86 30.94 5.14
C ASP A 559 -27.77 30.42 6.24
N THR A 560 -28.55 29.36 5.99
CA THR A 560 -29.38 28.68 6.99
C THR A 560 -28.53 28.12 8.13
N LEU A 561 -27.44 27.40 7.79
CA LEU A 561 -26.51 26.85 8.80
C LEU A 561 -25.85 27.96 9.61
N SER A 562 -25.44 29.07 8.95
CA SER A 562 -24.90 30.25 9.64
C SER A 562 -25.90 30.85 10.63
N GLN A 563 -27.16 31.01 10.22
CA GLN A 563 -28.22 31.52 11.09
C GLN A 563 -28.50 30.61 12.29
N MET A 564 -28.50 29.28 12.08
CA MET A 564 -28.70 28.33 13.19
C MET A 564 -27.55 28.36 14.21
N LEU A 565 -26.32 28.56 13.75
CA LEU A 565 -25.15 28.76 14.61
C LEU A 565 -25.23 30.11 15.37
N GLU A 566 -25.58 31.19 14.68
CA GLU A 566 -25.72 32.53 15.26
C GLU A 566 -26.87 32.60 16.28
N ASN A 567 -27.98 31.89 16.03
CA ASN A 567 -29.12 31.83 16.91
C ASN A 567 -28.94 30.88 18.09
N GLY A 568 -27.84 30.13 18.15
CA GLY A 568 -27.59 29.13 19.19
C GLY A 568 -28.49 27.89 19.11
N GLU A 569 -29.10 27.66 17.95
CA GLU A 569 -29.90 26.45 17.69
C GLU A 569 -29.02 25.22 17.53
N ILE A 570 -27.74 25.42 17.19
CA ILE A 570 -26.69 24.40 17.11
C ILE A 570 -25.45 24.92 17.84
N GLU A 571 -24.90 24.11 18.73
CA GLU A 571 -23.59 24.40 19.33
C GLU A 571 -22.45 24.08 18.34
N ALA A 572 -21.62 25.07 18.02
CA ALA A 572 -20.51 24.94 17.07
C ALA A 572 -19.54 23.82 17.44
N ASP A 573 -19.31 23.58 18.74
CA ASP A 573 -18.39 22.50 19.20
C ASP A 573 -18.85 21.11 18.79
N ASN A 574 -20.16 20.89 18.67
CA ASN A 574 -20.70 19.58 18.28
C ASN A 574 -20.54 19.27 16.80
N ILE A 575 -20.42 20.29 15.95
CA ILE A 575 -20.29 20.15 14.49
C ILE A 575 -18.98 20.73 13.95
N ARG A 576 -18.01 21.05 14.80
CA ARG A 576 -16.72 21.67 14.42
C ARG A 576 -15.97 20.93 13.30
N PRO A 577 -15.91 19.58 13.23
CA PRO A 577 -15.30 18.88 12.11
C PRO A 577 -15.98 19.16 10.77
N ILE A 578 -17.32 19.23 10.78
CA ILE A 578 -18.14 19.54 9.59
C ILE A 578 -17.90 20.98 9.16
N LEU A 579 -17.87 21.94 10.10
CA LEU A 579 -17.60 23.34 9.80
C LEU A 579 -16.23 23.56 9.19
N ARG A 580 -15.20 22.82 9.62
CA ARG A 580 -13.87 22.87 9.02
C ARG A 580 -13.87 22.37 7.58
N GLN A 581 -14.51 21.23 7.31
CA GLN A 581 -14.64 20.70 5.95
C GLN A 581 -15.38 21.69 5.02
N LEU A 582 -16.50 22.25 5.49
CA LEU A 582 -17.25 23.25 4.74
C LEU A 582 -16.43 24.52 4.48
N ALA A 583 -15.63 24.96 5.47
CA ALA A 583 -14.74 26.10 5.31
C ALA A 583 -13.65 25.82 4.26
N ASP A 584 -13.08 24.63 4.23
CA ASP A 584 -12.05 24.27 3.27
C ASP A 584 -12.61 24.15 1.85
N VAL A 585 -13.80 23.55 1.68
CA VAL A 585 -14.53 23.49 0.41
C VAL A 585 -14.91 24.91 -0.07
N ALA A 586 -15.45 25.76 0.83
CA ALA A 586 -15.81 27.12 0.47
C ALA A 586 -14.58 27.97 0.08
N GLN A 587 -13.46 27.81 0.76
CA GLN A 587 -12.20 28.47 0.42
C GLN A 587 -11.68 28.04 -0.94
N PHE A 588 -11.67 26.74 -1.21
CA PHE A 588 -11.23 26.17 -2.49
C PHE A 588 -12.09 26.72 -3.66
N ASN A 589 -13.41 26.67 -3.50
CA ASN A 589 -14.34 27.18 -4.52
C ASN A 589 -14.26 28.71 -4.67
N ALA A 590 -13.97 29.46 -3.59
CA ALA A 590 -13.75 30.88 -3.63
C ALA A 590 -12.51 31.27 -4.45
N GLU A 591 -11.44 30.49 -4.35
CA GLU A 591 -10.20 30.65 -5.10
C GLU A 591 -10.42 30.33 -6.59
N ALA A 592 -11.16 29.25 -6.87
CA ALA A 592 -11.47 28.82 -8.24
C ALA A 592 -12.43 29.78 -8.98
N SER A 593 -13.42 30.34 -8.27
CA SER A 593 -14.46 31.22 -8.86
C SER A 593 -14.24 32.72 -8.66
N SER A 594 -13.18 33.12 -7.94
CA SER A 594 -12.94 34.49 -7.49
C SER A 594 -14.11 35.11 -6.69
N SER A 595 -14.85 34.28 -5.96
CA SER A 595 -16.04 34.69 -5.21
C SER A 595 -15.70 35.18 -3.80
N ASP A 596 -15.92 36.47 -3.54
CA ASP A 596 -15.72 37.06 -2.23
C ASP A 596 -16.76 36.57 -1.19
N ALA A 597 -17.97 36.24 -1.64
CA ALA A 597 -19.01 35.67 -0.77
C ALA A 597 -18.60 34.31 -0.19
N LEU A 598 -18.01 33.43 -0.99
CA LEU A 598 -17.50 32.13 -0.52
C LEU A 598 -16.29 32.28 0.41
N ARG A 599 -15.41 33.30 0.16
CA ARG A 599 -14.31 33.61 1.09
C ARG A 599 -14.82 34.05 2.46
N GLN A 600 -15.85 34.88 2.51
CA GLN A 600 -16.47 35.30 3.76
C GLN A 600 -17.09 34.10 4.53
N LYS A 601 -17.77 33.17 3.83
CA LYS A 601 -18.33 31.97 4.43
C LYS A 601 -17.24 31.05 4.96
N ALA A 602 -16.17 30.83 4.22
CA ALA A 602 -15.02 30.06 4.68
C ALA A 602 -14.42 30.65 5.96
N GLN A 603 -14.26 31.97 6.04
CA GLN A 603 -13.76 32.65 7.23
C GLN A 603 -14.73 32.52 8.40
N GLN A 604 -16.02 32.66 8.16
CA GLN A 604 -17.07 32.53 9.18
C GLN A 604 -17.05 31.10 9.78
N PHE A 605 -17.04 30.06 8.96
CA PHE A 605 -17.03 28.68 9.46
C PHE A 605 -15.71 28.29 10.16
N ARG A 606 -14.59 28.93 9.83
CA ARG A 606 -13.33 28.74 10.56
C ARG A 606 -13.31 29.43 11.94
N ALA A 607 -14.12 30.47 12.10
CA ALA A 607 -14.22 31.21 13.36
C ALA A 607 -15.01 30.47 14.45
N TYR A 608 -15.87 29.54 14.07
CA TYR A 608 -16.56 28.60 14.97
C TYR A 608 -15.67 27.39 15.26
#